data_d22e7869178bd32437e52fb86a0ac25e
#
_entry.id   d22e7869178bd32437e52fb86a0ac25e
#
_cell.length_a   1.000
_cell.length_b   1.000
_cell.length_c   1.000
_cell.angle_alpha   90.00
_cell.angle_beta   90.00
_cell.angle_gamma   90.00
#
_symmetry.space_group_name_H-M   'P 1'
#
loop_
_entity.id
_entity.type
_entity.pdbx_description
1 polymer ?
#
loop_
_entity_poly.entity_id
_entity_poly.type
_entity_poly.pdbx_seq_one_letter_code
_entity_poly.pdbx_strand_id
1 'polypeptide(L)'
;MKSELIHTNQSESFLWINKVIIRHLIFSDLPQLEWNGEYQHLRQVYLNAYKNRNQGKNVLWVADLPQVGVIGQVFIQLNSVRKDLADGFFSAYLYAFRIKPEFRNTGLGSRMIGVVEKDLVKRNFREITLNVAKTNNRAIHLYERLGFEIVGSEPGEWSYRDHNNKLQNVSEPAWKMVKSISK
;
A
#
# COMPACT_ATOMS: atom_id res chain seq x y z
N MET A 1 1.01 -28.46 34.26
CA MET A 1 -0.32 -28.20 33.68
C MET A 1 -0.63 -26.72 33.40
N LYS A 2 0.37 -25.81 33.32
CA LYS A 2 0.17 -24.39 32.92
C LYS A 2 0.91 -24.00 31.63
N SER A 3 1.71 -24.90 31.03
CA SER A 3 2.48 -24.63 29.81
C SER A 3 1.79 -25.03 28.51
N GLU A 4 0.78 -25.88 28.54
CA GLU A 4 0.06 -26.34 27.34
C GLU A 4 -1.04 -25.38 26.86
N LEU A 5 -1.57 -24.54 27.74
CA LEU A 5 -2.60 -23.56 27.40
C LEU A 5 -2.10 -22.32 26.64
N ILE A 6 -0.78 -22.07 26.65
CA ILE A 6 -0.20 -20.89 25.99
C ILE A 6 0.15 -21.17 24.52
N HIS A 7 0.39 -22.44 24.15
CA HIS A 7 0.74 -22.81 22.78
C HIS A 7 -0.48 -22.96 21.84
N THR A 8 -1.65 -23.27 22.36
CA THR A 8 -2.90 -23.38 21.56
C THR A 8 -3.43 -22.03 21.09
N ASN A 9 -3.20 -20.94 21.84
CA ASN A 9 -3.69 -19.61 21.48
C ASN A 9 -2.88 -18.90 20.38
N GLN A 10 -1.62 -19.25 20.15
CA GLN A 10 -0.81 -18.63 19.09
C GLN A 10 -1.10 -19.24 17.71
N SER A 11 -1.38 -20.52 17.60
CA SER A 11 -1.70 -21.16 16.32
C SER A 11 -3.09 -20.76 15.79
N GLU A 12 -4.06 -20.55 16.64
CA GLU A 12 -5.40 -20.08 16.25
C GLU A 12 -5.40 -18.58 15.84
N SER A 13 -4.56 -17.76 16.49
CA SER A 13 -4.54 -16.31 16.22
C SER A 13 -4.07 -15.93 14.82
N PHE A 14 -3.42 -16.84 14.07
CA PHE A 14 -2.93 -16.60 12.71
C PHE A 14 -3.72 -17.32 11.60
N LEU A 15 -4.73 -18.13 11.95
CA LEU A 15 -5.53 -18.85 10.94
C LEU A 15 -6.30 -17.91 9.99
N TRP A 16 -6.61 -16.70 10.41
CA TRP A 16 -7.31 -15.72 9.58
C TRP A 16 -6.47 -15.24 8.38
N ILE A 17 -5.13 -15.19 8.50
CA ILE A 17 -4.27 -14.70 7.42
C ILE A 17 -4.40 -15.57 6.15
N ASN A 18 -4.65 -16.87 6.33
CA ASN A 18 -4.87 -17.80 5.22
C ASN A 18 -6.22 -17.57 4.52
N LYS A 19 -7.17 -16.91 5.20
CA LYS A 19 -8.48 -16.54 4.65
C LYS A 19 -8.45 -15.20 3.90
N VAL A 20 -7.38 -14.41 4.05
CA VAL A 20 -7.26 -13.11 3.38
C VAL A 20 -7.13 -13.30 1.88
N ILE A 21 -7.99 -12.63 1.14
CA ILE A 21 -7.98 -12.56 -0.32
C ILE A 21 -7.35 -11.22 -0.73
N ILE A 22 -6.21 -11.28 -1.42
CA ILE A 22 -5.62 -10.09 -2.02
C ILE A 22 -6.16 -10.00 -3.44
N ARG A 23 -6.94 -8.95 -3.71
CA ARG A 23 -7.66 -8.75 -4.96
C ARG A 23 -7.63 -7.29 -5.40
N HIS A 24 -8.00 -7.05 -6.65
CA HIS A 24 -8.21 -5.70 -7.11
C HIS A 24 -9.37 -5.02 -6.36
N LEU A 25 -9.17 -3.73 -6.09
CA LEU A 25 -10.19 -2.86 -5.50
C LEU A 25 -11.37 -2.70 -6.47
N ILE A 26 -12.58 -2.81 -5.96
CA ILE A 26 -13.83 -2.50 -6.68
C ILE A 26 -14.47 -1.23 -6.11
N PHE A 27 -15.43 -0.64 -6.81
CA PHE A 27 -16.03 0.65 -6.41
C PHE A 27 -16.67 0.60 -5.00
N SER A 28 -17.32 -0.50 -4.66
CA SER A 28 -17.96 -0.69 -3.36
C SER A 28 -16.99 -0.79 -2.18
N ASP A 29 -15.68 -0.97 -2.44
CA ASP A 29 -14.68 -0.98 -1.37
C ASP A 29 -14.28 0.42 -0.91
N LEU A 30 -14.48 1.46 -1.74
CA LEU A 30 -14.01 2.81 -1.47
C LEU A 30 -14.38 3.35 -0.10
N PRO A 31 -15.63 3.19 0.41
CA PRO A 31 -15.96 3.65 1.76
C PRO A 31 -15.16 2.94 2.86
N GLN A 32 -14.76 1.68 2.64
CA GLN A 32 -14.01 0.91 3.63
C GLN A 32 -12.56 1.39 3.78
N LEU A 33 -12.02 2.12 2.78
CA LEU A 33 -10.67 2.70 2.85
C LEU A 33 -10.59 3.88 3.82
N GLU A 34 -11.72 4.39 4.24
CA GLU A 34 -11.81 5.52 5.19
C GLU A 34 -11.63 5.09 6.66
N TRP A 35 -11.61 3.78 6.95
CA TRP A 35 -11.43 3.18 8.26
C TRP A 35 -12.28 3.86 9.35
N ASN A 36 -13.59 3.85 9.18
CA ASN A 36 -14.55 4.47 10.08
C ASN A 36 -14.33 5.99 10.29
N GLY A 37 -13.81 6.68 9.26
CA GLY A 37 -13.62 8.13 9.26
C GLY A 37 -12.17 8.60 9.48
N GLU A 38 -11.26 7.74 9.94
CA GLU A 38 -9.85 8.11 10.15
C GLU A 38 -9.21 8.68 8.87
N TYR A 39 -9.52 8.10 7.69
CA TYR A 39 -9.01 8.53 6.39
C TYR A 39 -10.07 9.18 5.49
N GLN A 40 -11.18 9.66 6.05
CA GLN A 40 -12.24 10.34 5.30
C GLN A 40 -11.70 11.54 4.50
N HIS A 41 -10.71 12.23 5.05
CA HIS A 41 -10.04 13.36 4.38
C HIS A 41 -9.37 12.97 3.05
N LEU A 42 -9.06 11.68 2.82
CA LEU A 42 -8.46 11.17 1.58
C LEU A 42 -9.49 10.65 0.55
N ARG A 43 -10.79 10.78 0.80
CA ARG A 43 -11.85 10.29 -0.09
C ARG A 43 -11.66 10.69 -1.55
N GLN A 44 -11.34 11.96 -1.82
CA GLN A 44 -11.12 12.43 -3.19
C GLN A 44 -9.88 11.81 -3.83
N VAL A 45 -8.83 11.55 -3.04
CA VAL A 45 -7.62 10.86 -3.49
C VAL A 45 -7.97 9.43 -3.93
N TYR A 46 -8.77 8.71 -3.13
CA TYR A 46 -9.19 7.34 -3.47
C TYR A 46 -10.09 7.28 -4.70
N LEU A 47 -11.05 8.21 -4.81
CA LEU A 47 -11.93 8.32 -5.99
C LEU A 47 -11.14 8.61 -7.27
N ASN A 48 -10.16 9.52 -7.20
CA ASN A 48 -9.30 9.85 -8.34
C ASN A 48 -8.40 8.67 -8.72
N ALA A 49 -7.84 7.96 -7.74
CA ALA A 49 -7.07 6.74 -7.98
C ALA A 49 -7.91 5.68 -8.71
N TYR A 50 -9.17 5.49 -8.27
CA TYR A 50 -10.09 4.57 -8.91
C TYR A 50 -10.42 4.95 -10.36
N LYS A 51 -10.69 6.23 -10.63
CA LYS A 51 -10.91 6.75 -12.00
C LYS A 51 -9.67 6.52 -12.89
N ASN A 52 -8.48 6.81 -12.36
CA ASN A 52 -7.21 6.61 -13.09
C ASN A 52 -6.93 5.13 -13.37
N ARG A 53 -7.42 4.19 -12.54
CA ARG A 53 -7.38 2.75 -12.82
C ARG A 53 -8.09 2.42 -14.14
N ASN A 54 -9.27 3.00 -14.36
CA ASN A 54 -10.04 2.76 -15.58
C ASN A 54 -9.34 3.30 -16.85
N GLN A 55 -8.37 4.20 -16.67
CA GLN A 55 -7.51 4.73 -17.74
C GLN A 55 -6.19 3.95 -17.89
N GLY A 56 -6.01 2.85 -17.15
CA GLY A 56 -4.76 2.08 -17.15
C GLY A 56 -3.58 2.77 -16.47
N LYS A 57 -3.79 3.86 -15.73
CA LYS A 57 -2.72 4.61 -15.07
C LYS A 57 -2.39 4.09 -13.68
N ASN A 58 -3.34 3.42 -13.03
CA ASN A 58 -3.19 2.90 -11.67
C ASN A 58 -3.62 1.43 -11.60
N VAL A 59 -3.03 0.72 -10.65
CA VAL A 59 -3.49 -0.60 -10.18
C VAL A 59 -3.73 -0.50 -8.68
N LEU A 60 -4.91 -0.92 -8.22
CA LEU A 60 -5.35 -0.77 -6.84
C LEU A 60 -5.63 -2.15 -6.25
N TRP A 61 -4.93 -2.49 -5.18
CA TRP A 61 -5.06 -3.77 -4.48
C TRP A 61 -5.61 -3.57 -3.08
N VAL A 62 -6.45 -4.50 -2.64
CA VAL A 62 -6.94 -4.59 -1.26
C VAL A 62 -6.68 -5.99 -0.71
N ALA A 63 -6.49 -6.05 0.60
CA ALA A 63 -6.55 -7.27 1.39
C ALA A 63 -7.95 -7.34 2.00
N ASP A 64 -8.73 -8.31 1.56
CA ASP A 64 -10.10 -8.53 1.97
C ASP A 64 -10.17 -9.77 2.86
N LEU A 65 -10.63 -9.60 4.08
CA LEU A 65 -10.87 -10.71 5.02
C LEU A 65 -12.37 -10.99 5.06
N PRO A 66 -12.83 -12.18 4.64
CA PRO A 66 -14.25 -12.54 4.66
C PRO A 66 -14.89 -12.24 6.01
N GLN A 67 -16.09 -11.66 5.99
CA GLN A 67 -16.90 -11.24 7.15
C GLN A 67 -16.37 -9.97 7.88
N VAL A 68 -15.15 -9.51 7.59
CA VAL A 68 -14.54 -8.30 8.15
C VAL A 68 -14.48 -7.17 7.13
N GLY A 69 -14.21 -7.52 5.87
CA GLY A 69 -14.04 -6.59 4.76
C GLY A 69 -12.58 -6.19 4.52
N VAL A 70 -12.36 -4.99 3.99
CA VAL A 70 -11.04 -4.49 3.63
C VAL A 70 -10.22 -4.18 4.89
N ILE A 71 -9.12 -4.91 5.06
CA ILE A 71 -8.18 -4.77 6.18
C ILE A 71 -6.85 -4.16 5.79
N GLY A 72 -6.59 -4.00 4.49
CA GLY A 72 -5.39 -3.36 3.97
C GLY A 72 -5.55 -2.96 2.52
N GLN A 73 -4.71 -2.03 2.08
CA GLN A 73 -4.69 -1.51 0.72
C GLN A 73 -3.28 -1.18 0.27
N VAL A 74 -3.02 -1.24 -1.03
CA VAL A 74 -1.81 -0.72 -1.69
C VAL A 74 -2.16 -0.25 -3.08
N PHE A 75 -1.72 0.95 -3.44
CA PHE A 75 -1.95 1.56 -4.74
C PHE A 75 -0.65 1.67 -5.51
N ILE A 76 -0.73 1.42 -6.80
CA ILE A 76 0.39 1.51 -7.73
C ILE A 76 0.03 2.48 -8.83
N GLN A 77 0.85 3.50 -9.01
CA GLN A 77 0.79 4.37 -10.16
C GLN A 77 1.76 3.85 -11.22
N LEU A 78 1.23 3.53 -12.40
CA LEU A 78 2.02 3.00 -13.51
C LEU A 78 2.63 4.12 -14.36
N ASN A 79 1.98 5.28 -14.39
CA ASN A 79 2.44 6.44 -15.14
C ASN A 79 2.12 7.73 -14.39
N SER A 80 3.13 8.57 -14.18
CA SER A 80 3.06 9.82 -13.45
C SER A 80 3.58 10.99 -14.30
N VAL A 81 3.19 12.21 -13.94
CA VAL A 81 3.85 13.43 -14.41
C VAL A 81 5.33 13.44 -13.96
N ARG A 82 5.58 12.98 -12.72
CA ARG A 82 6.94 12.74 -12.21
C ARG A 82 7.46 11.40 -12.74
N LYS A 83 8.19 11.46 -13.85
CA LYS A 83 8.73 10.28 -14.52
C LYS A 83 9.80 9.54 -13.71
N ASP A 84 10.42 10.23 -12.78
CA ASP A 84 11.35 9.65 -11.79
C ASP A 84 10.67 8.75 -10.75
N LEU A 85 9.34 8.80 -10.64
CA LEU A 85 8.54 7.91 -9.78
C LEU A 85 7.88 6.79 -10.59
N ALA A 86 7.21 7.15 -11.72
CA ALA A 86 6.53 6.18 -12.57
C ALA A 86 6.53 6.68 -14.02
N ASP A 87 7.22 5.98 -14.90
CA ASP A 87 7.48 6.44 -16.27
C ASP A 87 6.50 5.87 -17.30
N GLY A 88 5.74 4.85 -16.94
CA GLY A 88 4.74 4.19 -17.79
C GLY A 88 5.19 2.87 -18.40
N PHE A 89 6.44 2.46 -18.23
CA PHE A 89 7.00 1.25 -18.87
C PHE A 89 8.08 0.52 -18.07
N PHE A 90 8.88 1.21 -17.27
CA PHE A 90 10.00 0.62 -16.53
C PHE A 90 9.76 0.68 -15.02
N SER A 91 9.48 1.88 -14.50
CA SER A 91 9.30 2.15 -13.06
C SER A 91 7.83 2.39 -12.73
N ALA A 92 7.34 1.79 -11.66
CA ALA A 92 6.01 2.01 -11.09
C ALA A 92 6.10 2.52 -9.65
N TYR A 93 5.22 3.45 -9.26
CA TYR A 93 5.24 4.09 -7.95
C TYR A 93 4.22 3.48 -7.00
N LEU A 94 4.71 2.99 -5.87
CA LEU A 94 3.90 2.43 -4.79
C LEU A 94 3.53 3.55 -3.80
N TYR A 95 2.23 3.68 -3.51
CA TYR A 95 1.71 4.68 -2.58
C TYR A 95 0.47 4.18 -1.83
N ALA A 96 0.00 4.95 -0.88
CA ALA A 96 -1.20 4.66 -0.09
C ALA A 96 -1.23 3.23 0.50
N PHE A 97 -0.05 2.67 0.84
CA PHE A 97 0.04 1.35 1.45
C PHE A 97 -0.31 1.43 2.93
N ARG A 98 -1.40 0.79 3.32
CA ARG A 98 -1.89 0.75 4.69
C ARG A 98 -2.44 -0.62 5.03
N ILE A 99 -2.24 -1.01 6.29
CA ILE A 99 -2.87 -2.19 6.91
C ILE A 99 -3.43 -1.73 8.24
N LYS A 100 -4.67 -2.09 8.55
CA LYS A 100 -5.31 -1.77 9.83
C LYS A 100 -4.44 -2.25 10.99
N PRO A 101 -4.30 -1.46 12.07
CA PRO A 101 -3.33 -1.71 13.16
C PRO A 101 -3.37 -3.14 13.70
N GLU A 102 -4.57 -3.68 13.92
CA GLU A 102 -4.81 -5.00 14.48
C GLU A 102 -4.34 -6.18 13.59
N PHE A 103 -4.13 -5.93 12.28
CA PHE A 103 -3.67 -6.94 11.31
C PHE A 103 -2.19 -6.79 10.92
N ARG A 104 -1.47 -5.88 11.58
CA ARG A 104 -0.03 -5.64 11.31
C ARG A 104 0.84 -6.70 12.00
N ASN A 105 2.11 -6.79 11.57
CA ASN A 105 3.12 -7.73 12.09
C ASN A 105 2.79 -9.22 11.89
N THR A 106 1.95 -9.54 10.93
CA THR A 106 1.47 -10.90 10.62
C THR A 106 2.01 -11.45 9.30
N GLY A 107 2.88 -10.67 8.61
CA GLY A 107 3.34 -11.02 7.27
C GLY A 107 2.41 -10.54 6.14
N LEU A 108 1.23 -9.99 6.47
CA LEU A 108 0.27 -9.53 5.45
C LEU A 108 0.87 -8.49 4.51
N GLY A 109 1.66 -7.53 5.04
CA GLY A 109 2.32 -6.52 4.23
C GLY A 109 3.27 -7.10 3.19
N SER A 110 4.10 -8.04 3.60
CA SER A 110 5.03 -8.74 2.68
C SER A 110 4.27 -9.53 1.62
N ARG A 111 3.16 -10.18 1.99
CA ARG A 111 2.30 -10.91 1.06
C ARG A 111 1.65 -9.97 0.03
N MET A 112 1.17 -8.79 0.45
CA MET A 112 0.59 -7.79 -0.46
C MET A 112 1.65 -7.28 -1.45
N ILE A 113 2.84 -6.93 -0.97
CA ILE A 113 3.94 -6.46 -1.85
C ILE A 113 4.34 -7.57 -2.84
N GLY A 114 4.43 -8.82 -2.41
CA GLY A 114 4.72 -9.94 -3.31
C GLY A 114 3.67 -10.13 -4.43
N VAL A 115 2.39 -9.84 -4.16
CA VAL A 115 1.35 -9.84 -5.21
C VAL A 115 1.57 -8.69 -6.19
N VAL A 116 1.88 -7.49 -5.68
CA VAL A 116 2.18 -6.31 -6.50
C VAL A 116 3.39 -6.56 -7.41
N GLU A 117 4.48 -7.10 -6.87
CA GLU A 117 5.69 -7.43 -7.64
C GLU A 117 5.37 -8.38 -8.79
N LYS A 118 4.64 -9.46 -8.51
CA LYS A 118 4.25 -10.44 -9.55
C LYS A 118 3.38 -9.81 -10.63
N ASP A 119 2.47 -8.91 -10.29
CA ASP A 119 1.62 -8.21 -11.26
C ASP A 119 2.46 -7.25 -12.12
N LEU A 120 3.34 -6.48 -11.50
CA LEU A 120 4.20 -5.54 -12.22
C LEU A 120 5.19 -6.24 -13.17
N VAL A 121 5.78 -7.36 -12.75
CA VAL A 121 6.63 -8.19 -13.62
C VAL A 121 5.86 -8.71 -14.83
N LYS A 122 4.60 -9.16 -14.65
CA LYS A 122 3.71 -9.56 -15.77
C LYS A 122 3.40 -8.41 -16.72
N ARG A 123 3.37 -7.17 -16.22
CA ARG A 123 3.18 -5.95 -17.01
C ARG A 123 4.48 -5.42 -17.63
N ASN A 124 5.60 -6.15 -17.47
CA ASN A 124 6.93 -5.79 -17.95
C ASN A 124 7.60 -4.61 -17.24
N PHE A 125 7.11 -4.18 -16.08
CA PHE A 125 7.85 -3.27 -15.20
C PHE A 125 9.05 -3.97 -14.58
N ARG A 126 10.08 -3.20 -14.27
CA ARG A 126 11.35 -3.70 -13.74
C ARG A 126 11.76 -3.08 -12.42
N GLU A 127 11.05 -2.04 -12.01
CA GLU A 127 11.38 -1.26 -10.83
C GLU A 127 10.12 -0.82 -10.11
N ILE A 128 10.19 -0.83 -8.77
CA ILE A 128 9.20 -0.21 -7.90
C ILE A 128 9.88 0.93 -7.16
N THR A 129 9.31 2.12 -7.23
CA THR A 129 9.70 3.28 -6.44
C THR A 129 8.68 3.55 -5.35
N LEU A 130 9.09 4.17 -4.27
CA LEU A 130 8.20 4.68 -3.23
C LEU A 130 8.84 5.84 -2.48
N ASN A 131 8.01 6.65 -1.82
CA ASN A 131 8.45 7.62 -0.83
C ASN A 131 7.88 7.22 0.53
N VAL A 132 8.73 7.23 1.56
CA VAL A 132 8.36 6.91 2.94
C VAL A 132 8.80 8.03 3.86
N ALA A 133 7.91 8.52 4.72
CA ALA A 133 8.25 9.55 5.70
C ALA A 133 9.49 9.13 6.52
N LYS A 134 10.42 10.04 6.71
CA LYS A 134 11.68 9.77 7.45
C LYS A 134 11.43 9.33 8.89
N THR A 135 10.28 9.70 9.45
CA THR A 135 9.84 9.33 10.80
C THR A 135 9.16 7.97 10.88
N ASN A 136 8.79 7.38 9.74
CA ASN A 136 8.09 6.10 9.70
C ASN A 136 9.05 4.91 9.69
N ASN A 137 9.82 4.75 10.77
CA ASN A 137 10.82 3.68 10.92
C ASN A 137 10.25 2.28 10.67
N ARG A 138 9.00 2.06 11.05
CA ARG A 138 8.35 0.76 10.85
C ARG A 138 8.19 0.41 9.37
N ALA A 139 7.74 1.36 8.56
CA ALA A 139 7.61 1.15 7.11
C ALA A 139 8.97 1.05 6.44
N ILE A 140 9.94 1.87 6.85
CA ILE A 140 11.33 1.81 6.36
C ILE A 140 11.88 0.40 6.56
N HIS A 141 11.86 -0.14 7.78
CA HIS A 141 12.34 -1.49 8.08
C HIS A 141 11.58 -2.59 7.31
N LEU A 142 10.27 -2.40 7.05
CA LEU A 142 9.53 -3.33 6.20
C LEU A 142 10.08 -3.31 4.77
N TYR A 143 10.24 -2.14 4.18
CA TYR A 143 10.72 -2.00 2.82
C TYR A 143 12.16 -2.50 2.66
N GLU A 144 13.06 -2.19 3.59
CA GLU A 144 14.44 -2.72 3.61
C GLU A 144 14.46 -4.26 3.61
N ARG A 145 13.67 -4.89 4.48
CA ARG A 145 13.54 -6.37 4.49
C ARG A 145 12.98 -6.95 3.21
N LEU A 146 12.20 -6.17 2.47
CA LEU A 146 11.66 -6.56 1.17
C LEU A 146 12.60 -6.25 0.02
N GLY A 147 13.81 -5.73 0.29
CA GLY A 147 14.85 -5.46 -0.69
C GLY A 147 14.73 -4.09 -1.38
N PHE A 148 14.02 -3.15 -0.77
CA PHE A 148 14.08 -1.75 -1.19
C PHE A 148 15.31 -1.06 -0.59
N GLU A 149 15.93 -0.18 -1.37
CA GLU A 149 17.09 0.60 -0.97
C GLU A 149 16.76 2.09 -0.98
N ILE A 150 17.30 2.85 -0.02
CA ILE A 150 17.20 4.31 0.00
C ILE A 150 18.14 4.85 -1.08
N VAL A 151 17.57 5.59 -2.04
CA VAL A 151 18.34 6.20 -3.15
C VAL A 151 18.37 7.72 -3.11
N GLY A 152 17.60 8.33 -2.22
CA GLY A 152 17.56 9.78 -2.10
C GLY A 152 16.62 10.29 -1.03
N SER A 153 16.54 11.62 -0.93
CA SER A 153 15.66 12.33 -0.02
C SER A 153 14.69 13.20 -0.82
N GLU A 154 13.43 13.19 -0.40
CA GLU A 154 12.36 14.00 -0.97
C GLU A 154 11.89 15.04 0.06
N PRO A 155 11.54 16.27 -0.34
CA PRO A 155 10.95 17.24 0.58
C PRO A 155 9.58 16.76 1.10
N GLY A 156 8.92 15.87 0.36
CA GLY A 156 7.62 15.30 0.75
C GLY A 156 6.49 16.31 0.70
N GLU A 157 6.60 17.30 -0.17
CA GLU A 157 5.57 18.31 -0.37
C GLU A 157 4.56 17.82 -1.40
N TRP A 158 3.30 17.78 -1.00
CA TRP A 158 2.21 17.44 -1.88
C TRP A 158 0.90 18.06 -1.41
N SER A 159 -0.08 18.11 -2.29
CA SER A 159 -1.39 18.65 -1.94
C SER A 159 -2.51 17.76 -2.46
N TYR A 160 -3.64 17.81 -1.77
CA TYR A 160 -4.85 17.10 -2.18
C TYR A 160 -6.10 17.88 -1.76
N ARG A 161 -7.23 17.55 -2.39
CA ARG A 161 -8.53 18.04 -1.92
C ARG A 161 -9.14 17.02 -0.98
N ASP A 162 -9.56 17.47 0.20
CA ASP A 162 -10.21 16.62 1.18
C ASP A 162 -11.68 16.32 0.80
N HIS A 163 -12.40 15.61 1.67
CA HIS A 163 -13.80 15.24 1.46
C HIS A 163 -14.76 16.45 1.39
N ASN A 164 -14.37 17.62 1.90
CA ASN A 164 -15.08 18.89 1.80
C ASN A 164 -14.60 19.74 0.61
N ASN A 165 -13.81 19.17 -0.29
CA ASN A 165 -13.20 19.84 -1.44
C ASN A 165 -12.20 20.96 -1.09
N LYS A 166 -11.74 21.03 0.17
CA LYS A 166 -10.75 21.99 0.65
C LYS A 166 -9.34 21.52 0.29
N LEU A 167 -8.51 22.44 -0.23
CA LEU A 167 -7.11 22.13 -0.51
C LEU A 167 -6.33 21.94 0.79
N GLN A 168 -5.66 20.83 0.91
CA GLN A 168 -4.75 20.47 1.99
C GLN A 168 -3.33 20.40 1.45
N ASN A 169 -2.38 21.01 2.16
CA ASN A 169 -0.96 20.93 1.85
C ASN A 169 -0.29 20.07 2.91
N VAL A 170 0.55 19.14 2.47
CA VAL A 170 1.33 18.25 3.33
C VAL A 170 2.79 18.51 3.08
N SER A 171 3.57 18.62 4.15
CA SER A 171 5.04 18.68 4.11
C SER A 171 5.55 17.60 5.06
N GLU A 172 6.02 16.50 4.50
CA GLU A 172 6.47 15.33 5.25
C GLU A 172 7.77 14.81 4.62
N PRO A 173 8.95 15.29 5.08
CA PRO A 173 10.23 14.85 4.53
C PRO A 173 10.33 13.34 4.44
N ALA A 174 10.69 12.83 3.28
CA ALA A 174 10.64 11.41 2.98
C ALA A 174 11.97 10.89 2.43
N TRP A 175 12.18 9.58 2.58
CA TRP A 175 13.17 8.84 1.81
C TRP A 175 12.53 8.35 0.52
N LYS A 176 13.23 8.54 -0.60
CA LYS A 176 12.94 7.83 -1.85
C LYS A 176 13.60 6.47 -1.78
N MET A 177 12.80 5.42 -1.94
CA MET A 177 13.31 4.05 -1.97
C MET A 177 12.96 3.39 -3.31
N VAL A 178 13.81 2.48 -3.73
CA VAL A 178 13.70 1.78 -5.01
C VAL A 178 13.98 0.29 -4.79
N LYS A 179 13.25 -0.55 -5.53
CA LYS A 179 13.51 -1.99 -5.64
C LYS A 179 13.47 -2.42 -7.08
N SER A 180 14.54 -3.09 -7.55
CA SER A 180 14.53 -3.81 -8.82
C SER A 180 13.72 -5.10 -8.69
N ILE A 181 12.87 -5.37 -9.69
CA ILE A 181 12.06 -6.59 -9.79
C ILE A 181 12.37 -7.30 -11.10
N SER A 182 12.54 -8.62 -11.05
CA SER A 182 12.86 -9.46 -12.19
C SER A 182 11.88 -10.62 -12.32
N LYS A 183 11.86 -11.22 -13.53
CA LYS A 183 11.12 -12.48 -13.76
C LYS A 183 11.75 -13.64 -13.02
#